data_9be0e55abfa2fd1e3db4bbadc8e535a4
#
_entry.id   9be0e55abfa2fd1e3db4bbadc8e535a4
#
_cell.length_a   1.000
_cell.length_b   1.000
_cell.length_c   1.000
_cell.angle_alpha   90.00
_cell.angle_beta   90.00
_cell.angle_gamma   90.00
#
_symmetry.space_group_name_H-M   'P 1'
#
loop_
_entity.id
_entity.type
_entity.pdbx_description
1 polymer ?
#
loop_
_entity_poly.entity_id
_entity_poly.type
_entity_poly.pdbx_seq_one_letter_code
_entity_poly.pdbx_strand_id
1 'polypeptide(L)'
;MNYLLTIIGPTAIGKTALSIELAKYFNCEIISCDSRQFYKEMEIGTAVPSNIEKAEVPHHFIQNKSIHEIYTVGDYEKEAVLKLDSLFETNSIQIMVGGSGLYMDAVLYGFDDFPQINSNVRDCLNVDFEKFGMDYLQENLKEADPIYYNYLEQNNPQTLLNPQRMKRFVEVCRGTGKPYSSFLNKNKTKRNFTPILIGLEAERAIIYEKINLRVDIMIKEGLVDEVKSLLPYKSLNPLNTVGYSELFAFLKQETTLDNAIEEIKKNTRRFAKRQLTWFKRNESIVWFDFKEDVTTIINHINAKF
;
A
#
# COMPACT_ATOMS: atom_id res chain seq x y z
N MET A 1 1.49 -25.21 13.73
CA MET A 1 0.54 -24.36 12.98
C MET A 1 1.20 -23.00 12.82
N ASN A 2 1.18 -22.39 11.62
CA ASN A 2 1.85 -21.11 11.39
C ASN A 2 0.87 -19.95 11.60
N TYR A 3 1.39 -18.82 12.12
CA TYR A 3 0.63 -17.61 12.38
C TYR A 3 1.31 -16.39 11.77
N LEU A 4 0.55 -15.55 11.05
CA LEU A 4 1.01 -14.28 10.53
C LEU A 4 0.35 -13.13 11.31
N LEU A 5 1.13 -12.54 12.24
CA LEU A 5 0.69 -11.35 12.96
C LEU A 5 0.73 -10.16 11.99
N THR A 6 -0.41 -9.57 11.72
CA THR A 6 -0.51 -8.48 10.76
C THR A 6 -0.86 -7.18 11.47
N ILE A 7 0.10 -6.23 11.50
CA ILE A 7 -0.03 -4.97 12.22
C ILE A 7 -0.38 -3.86 11.23
N ILE A 8 -1.55 -3.28 11.40
CA ILE A 8 -2.12 -2.28 10.51
C ILE A 8 -2.57 -1.03 11.26
N GLY A 9 -2.90 0.00 10.52
CA GLY A 9 -3.37 1.28 11.05
C GLY A 9 -2.94 2.44 10.17
N PRO A 10 -3.36 3.67 10.52
CA PRO A 10 -2.99 4.85 9.74
C PRO A 10 -1.50 5.13 9.80
N THR A 11 -1.01 5.88 8.81
CA THR A 11 0.38 6.37 8.85
C THR A 11 0.62 7.21 10.10
N ALA A 12 1.86 7.23 10.58
CA ALA A 12 2.32 7.95 11.78
C ALA A 12 1.77 7.44 13.13
N ILE A 13 1.03 6.32 13.20
CA ILE A 13 0.41 5.84 14.44
C ILE A 13 1.39 5.12 15.39
N GLY A 14 2.53 4.58 14.90
CA GLY A 14 3.50 3.85 15.72
C GLY A 14 3.63 2.35 15.35
N LYS A 15 3.14 1.91 14.18
CA LYS A 15 3.18 0.51 13.76
C LYS A 15 4.59 -0.10 13.78
N THR A 16 5.60 0.65 13.32
CA THR A 16 7.00 0.18 13.24
C THR A 16 7.53 -0.17 14.64
N ALA A 17 7.37 0.73 15.61
CA ALA A 17 7.81 0.47 16.98
C ALA A 17 7.14 -0.78 17.56
N LEU A 18 5.80 -0.89 17.46
CA LEU A 18 5.08 -2.06 17.93
C LEU A 18 5.56 -3.35 17.22
N SER A 19 5.79 -3.30 15.90
CA SER A 19 6.23 -4.49 15.15
C SER A 19 7.60 -4.97 15.60
N ILE A 20 8.52 -4.07 15.94
CA ILE A 20 9.86 -4.40 16.45
C ILE A 20 9.77 -5.03 17.86
N GLU A 21 8.96 -4.45 18.75
CA GLU A 21 8.76 -5.01 20.09
C GLU A 21 8.16 -6.41 20.05
N LEU A 22 7.12 -6.62 19.24
CA LEU A 22 6.52 -7.94 19.06
C LEU A 22 7.47 -8.93 18.39
N ALA A 23 8.26 -8.48 17.39
CA ALA A 23 9.23 -9.33 16.72
C ALA A 23 10.34 -9.82 17.66
N LYS A 24 10.81 -8.95 18.57
CA LYS A 24 11.75 -9.34 19.64
C LYS A 24 11.14 -10.35 20.60
N TYR A 25 9.90 -10.10 21.02
CA TYR A 25 9.20 -11.00 21.96
C TYR A 25 8.99 -12.39 21.37
N PHE A 26 8.52 -12.48 20.11
CA PHE A 26 8.26 -13.75 19.44
C PHE A 26 9.49 -14.33 18.74
N ASN A 27 10.65 -13.66 18.78
CA ASN A 27 11.89 -14.03 18.11
C ASN A 27 11.69 -14.31 16.61
N CYS A 28 11.02 -13.41 15.91
CA CYS A 28 10.66 -13.57 14.51
C CYS A 28 11.08 -12.35 13.66
N GLU A 29 10.91 -12.46 12.35
CA GLU A 29 11.28 -11.42 11.40
C GLU A 29 10.05 -10.64 10.91
N ILE A 30 10.29 -9.49 10.28
CA ILE A 30 9.25 -8.58 9.83
C ILE A 30 9.24 -8.53 8.31
N ILE A 31 8.06 -8.66 7.69
CA ILE A 31 7.83 -8.28 6.30
C ILE A 31 7.02 -6.99 6.23
N SER A 32 7.51 -6.03 5.41
CA SER A 32 6.77 -4.81 5.13
C SER A 32 5.76 -5.03 4.01
N CYS A 33 4.51 -4.59 4.21
CA CYS A 33 3.52 -4.46 3.14
C CYS A 33 3.25 -2.99 2.77
N ASP A 34 4.20 -2.10 3.01
CA ASP A 34 4.09 -0.70 2.56
C ASP A 34 4.66 -0.54 1.15
N SER A 35 3.77 -0.33 0.18
CA SER A 35 4.10 -0.29 -1.24
C SER A 35 5.06 0.82 -1.65
N ARG A 36 5.35 1.78 -0.79
CA ARG A 36 6.28 2.87 -1.08
C ARG A 36 7.66 2.65 -0.47
N GLN A 37 7.74 1.86 0.61
CA GLN A 37 9.00 1.51 1.25
C GLN A 37 9.84 0.46 0.48
N PHE A 38 9.31 -0.11 -0.59
CA PHE A 38 10.06 -1.05 -1.44
C PHE A 38 11.22 -0.39 -2.19
N TYR A 39 11.13 0.91 -2.48
CA TYR A 39 12.03 1.58 -3.41
C TYR A 39 13.24 2.20 -2.71
N LYS A 40 14.45 1.86 -3.22
CA LYS A 40 15.75 2.28 -2.66
C LYS A 40 15.93 3.79 -2.64
N GLU A 41 15.39 4.45 -3.66
CA GLU A 41 15.56 5.89 -3.88
C GLU A 41 14.56 6.75 -3.10
N MET A 42 13.62 6.11 -2.37
CA MET A 42 12.53 6.76 -1.65
C MET A 42 12.65 6.45 -0.16
N GLU A 43 13.47 7.18 0.56
CA GLU A 43 13.78 6.89 1.97
C GLU A 43 13.00 7.79 2.93
N ILE A 44 13.26 9.10 2.88
CA ILE A 44 12.68 10.07 3.82
C ILE A 44 11.16 10.19 3.60
N GLY A 45 10.75 10.41 2.36
CA GLY A 45 9.34 10.63 2.03
C GLY A 45 8.43 9.42 2.27
N THR A 46 8.99 8.23 2.42
CA THR A 46 8.25 6.99 2.71
C THR A 46 8.38 6.55 4.16
N ALA A 47 9.16 7.28 4.97
CA ALA A 47 9.45 6.93 6.36
C ALA A 47 9.93 5.48 6.51
N VAL A 48 10.94 5.10 5.74
CA VAL A 48 11.61 3.81 5.87
C VAL A 48 12.15 3.66 7.30
N PRO A 49 12.06 2.48 7.92
CA PRO A 49 12.68 2.25 9.22
C PRO A 49 14.16 2.62 9.21
N SER A 50 14.61 3.31 10.26
CA SER A 50 16.00 3.75 10.42
C SER A 50 16.97 2.57 10.44
N ASN A 51 18.25 2.83 10.22
CA ASN A 51 19.27 1.77 10.30
C ASN A 51 19.36 1.15 11.71
N ILE A 52 19.04 1.91 12.75
CA ILE A 52 18.95 1.40 14.13
C ILE A 52 17.80 0.41 14.23
N GLU A 53 16.60 0.77 13.79
CA GLU A 53 15.42 -0.10 13.80
C GLU A 53 15.64 -1.36 12.96
N LYS A 54 16.25 -1.23 11.78
CA LYS A 54 16.59 -2.39 10.91
C LYS A 54 17.65 -3.31 11.52
N ALA A 55 18.54 -2.80 12.37
CA ALA A 55 19.54 -3.60 13.07
C ALA A 55 18.96 -4.37 14.27
N GLU A 56 17.83 -3.92 14.83
CA GLU A 56 17.18 -4.60 15.95
C GLU A 56 16.48 -5.90 15.55
N VAL A 57 15.85 -5.89 14.38
CA VAL A 57 15.10 -7.04 13.82
C VAL A 57 15.24 -7.03 12.30
N PRO A 58 15.46 -8.20 11.64
CA PRO A 58 15.46 -8.26 10.19
C PRO A 58 14.14 -7.80 9.58
N HIS A 59 14.21 -6.88 8.61
CA HIS A 59 13.08 -6.38 7.85
C HIS A 59 13.21 -6.78 6.37
N HIS A 60 12.17 -7.35 5.81
CA HIS A 60 12.09 -7.73 4.40
C HIS A 60 11.16 -6.78 3.65
N PHE A 61 11.38 -6.64 2.35
CA PHE A 61 10.62 -5.75 1.46
C PHE A 61 10.74 -4.27 1.86
N ILE A 62 11.93 -3.89 2.31
CA ILE A 62 12.34 -2.52 2.54
C ILE A 62 13.50 -2.22 1.61
N GLN A 63 13.39 -1.19 0.77
CA GLN A 63 14.45 -0.73 -0.14
C GLN A 63 15.08 -1.83 -1.01
N ASN A 64 14.29 -2.82 -1.43
CA ASN A 64 14.75 -3.98 -2.20
C ASN A 64 14.47 -3.87 -3.71
N LYS A 65 13.78 -2.83 -4.15
CA LYS A 65 13.47 -2.54 -5.56
C LYS A 65 13.98 -1.16 -5.95
N SER A 66 14.19 -0.92 -7.26
CA SER A 66 14.43 0.42 -7.79
C SER A 66 13.14 1.03 -8.32
N ILE A 67 13.03 2.36 -8.31
CA ILE A 67 11.91 3.09 -8.95
C ILE A 67 11.78 2.81 -10.45
N HIS A 68 12.83 2.29 -11.08
CA HIS A 68 12.86 1.89 -12.50
C HIS A 68 12.30 0.49 -12.75
N GLU A 69 12.10 -0.30 -11.71
CA GLU A 69 11.53 -1.65 -11.81
C GLU A 69 10.00 -1.59 -11.80
N ILE A 70 9.38 -2.39 -12.67
CA ILE A 70 7.94 -2.62 -12.59
C ILE A 70 7.70 -3.64 -11.51
N TYR A 71 7.05 -3.23 -10.43
CA TYR A 71 6.74 -4.10 -9.30
C TYR A 71 5.26 -3.97 -8.93
N THR A 72 4.52 -5.04 -9.16
CA THR A 72 3.07 -5.09 -9.00
C THR A 72 2.66 -5.72 -7.67
N VAL A 73 1.38 -5.60 -7.32
CA VAL A 73 0.81 -6.30 -6.16
C VAL A 73 0.96 -7.82 -6.28
N GLY A 74 0.78 -8.36 -7.50
CA GLY A 74 0.94 -9.79 -7.76
C GLY A 74 2.38 -10.26 -7.61
N ASP A 75 3.36 -9.45 -8.02
CA ASP A 75 4.78 -9.76 -7.83
C ASP A 75 5.13 -9.79 -6.34
N TYR A 76 4.68 -8.75 -5.60
CA TYR A 76 4.86 -8.69 -4.15
C TYR A 76 4.20 -9.89 -3.44
N GLU A 77 2.96 -10.23 -3.79
CA GLU A 77 2.27 -11.38 -3.20
C GLU A 77 3.10 -12.66 -3.35
N LYS A 78 3.55 -12.97 -4.56
CA LYS A 78 4.34 -14.16 -4.85
C LYS A 78 5.65 -14.18 -4.04
N GLU A 79 6.40 -13.08 -4.06
CA GLU A 79 7.66 -12.97 -3.32
C GLU A 79 7.44 -13.03 -1.80
N ALA A 80 6.40 -12.35 -1.28
CA ALA A 80 6.10 -12.32 0.15
C ALA A 80 5.65 -13.69 0.68
N VAL A 81 4.84 -14.43 -0.07
CA VAL A 81 4.41 -15.77 0.31
C VAL A 81 5.61 -16.73 0.32
N LEU A 82 6.44 -16.73 -0.71
CA LEU A 82 7.67 -17.53 -0.75
C LEU A 82 8.62 -17.20 0.41
N LYS A 83 8.75 -15.92 0.75
CA LYS A 83 9.57 -15.51 1.89
C LYS A 83 8.99 -15.99 3.21
N LEU A 84 7.67 -15.88 3.39
CA LEU A 84 6.97 -16.39 4.57
C LEU A 84 7.13 -17.91 4.70
N ASP A 85 7.01 -18.67 3.61
CA ASP A 85 7.21 -20.13 3.63
C ASP A 85 8.59 -20.47 4.19
N SER A 86 9.65 -19.79 3.72
CA SER A 86 11.01 -19.97 4.24
C SER A 86 11.13 -19.56 5.72
N LEU A 87 10.53 -18.45 6.13
CA LEU A 87 10.59 -17.98 7.52
C LEU A 87 9.85 -18.92 8.48
N PHE A 88 8.75 -19.51 8.04
CA PHE A 88 7.98 -20.48 8.83
C PHE A 88 8.69 -21.82 9.04
N GLU A 89 9.75 -22.11 8.31
CA GLU A 89 10.63 -23.26 8.59
C GLU A 89 11.41 -23.08 9.88
N THR A 90 11.70 -21.85 10.28
CA THR A 90 12.50 -21.52 11.46
C THR A 90 11.64 -21.11 12.67
N ASN A 91 10.55 -20.39 12.43
CA ASN A 91 9.64 -19.94 13.49
C ASN A 91 8.20 -19.90 12.98
N SER A 92 7.29 -20.53 13.71
CA SER A 92 5.87 -20.59 13.37
C SER A 92 5.11 -19.27 13.48
N ILE A 93 5.73 -18.22 13.99
CA ILE A 93 5.17 -16.87 14.10
C ILE A 93 6.02 -15.92 13.28
N GLN A 94 5.38 -15.15 12.37
CA GLN A 94 6.02 -14.09 11.62
C GLN A 94 5.16 -12.83 11.66
N ILE A 95 5.77 -11.68 11.40
CA ILE A 95 5.07 -10.39 11.42
C ILE A 95 5.01 -9.78 10.04
N MET A 96 3.83 -9.27 9.67
CA MET A 96 3.64 -8.38 8.54
C MET A 96 3.19 -7.01 9.04
N VAL A 97 3.82 -5.94 8.59
CA VAL A 97 3.48 -4.57 8.98
C VAL A 97 3.37 -3.65 7.78
N GLY A 98 2.40 -2.75 7.78
CA GLY A 98 2.33 -1.72 6.74
C GLY A 98 1.02 -0.95 6.70
N GLY A 99 0.94 -0.06 5.71
CA GLY A 99 -0.21 0.80 5.51
C GLY A 99 -0.95 0.57 4.18
N SER A 100 -0.47 -0.33 3.32
CA SER A 100 -1.03 -0.58 1.99
C SER A 100 -2.00 -1.76 2.01
N GLY A 101 -3.29 -1.48 2.29
CA GLY A 101 -4.30 -2.51 2.48
C GLY A 101 -4.42 -3.51 1.33
N LEU A 102 -4.27 -3.06 0.07
CA LEU A 102 -4.31 -3.96 -1.09
C LEU A 102 -3.16 -4.99 -1.08
N TYR A 103 -1.96 -4.58 -0.67
CA TYR A 103 -0.79 -5.46 -0.57
C TYR A 103 -0.93 -6.44 0.59
N MET A 104 -1.47 -5.96 1.72
CA MET A 104 -1.85 -6.82 2.85
C MET A 104 -2.86 -7.88 2.43
N ASP A 105 -3.97 -7.47 1.81
CA ASP A 105 -5.04 -8.38 1.39
C ASP A 105 -4.53 -9.42 0.38
N ALA A 106 -3.63 -9.04 -0.52
CA ALA A 106 -3.01 -9.96 -1.47
C ALA A 106 -2.24 -11.08 -0.76
N VAL A 107 -1.45 -10.77 0.26
CA VAL A 107 -0.73 -11.79 1.05
C VAL A 107 -1.70 -12.65 1.88
N LEU A 108 -2.70 -12.05 2.50
CA LEU A 108 -3.61 -12.77 3.40
C LEU A 108 -4.60 -13.67 2.65
N TYR A 109 -5.17 -13.17 1.56
CA TYR A 109 -6.34 -13.78 0.91
C TYR A 109 -6.09 -14.23 -0.53
N GLY A 110 -4.93 -13.86 -1.10
CA GLY A 110 -4.63 -14.04 -2.50
C GLY A 110 -5.04 -12.85 -3.36
N PHE A 111 -4.40 -12.74 -4.51
CA PHE A 111 -4.70 -11.74 -5.53
C PHE A 111 -5.08 -12.44 -6.82
N ASP A 112 -6.09 -11.91 -7.53
CA ASP A 112 -6.49 -12.48 -8.81
C ASP A 112 -5.35 -12.44 -9.82
N ASP A 113 -5.10 -13.54 -10.48
CA ASP A 113 -4.00 -13.68 -11.45
C ASP A 113 -4.44 -13.10 -12.80
N PHE A 114 -3.96 -11.91 -13.08
CA PHE A 114 -4.16 -11.25 -14.35
C PHE A 114 -2.98 -11.50 -15.28
N PRO A 115 -3.21 -11.80 -16.56
CA PRO A 115 -2.14 -11.98 -17.52
C PRO A 115 -1.34 -10.67 -17.71
N GLN A 116 -0.08 -10.81 -18.08
CA GLN A 116 0.72 -9.67 -18.49
C GLN A 116 0.13 -9.08 -19.79
N ILE A 117 -0.11 -7.80 -19.78
CA ILE A 117 -0.61 -7.05 -20.94
C ILE A 117 0.55 -6.28 -21.56
N ASN A 118 0.62 -6.28 -22.89
CA ASN A 118 1.61 -5.49 -23.60
C ASN A 118 1.45 -4.00 -23.26
N SER A 119 2.56 -3.34 -22.95
CA SER A 119 2.59 -1.91 -22.53
C SER A 119 1.93 -1.00 -23.57
N ASN A 120 2.04 -1.33 -24.87
CA ASN A 120 1.42 -0.56 -25.95
C ASN A 120 -0.11 -0.41 -25.75
N VAL A 121 -0.78 -1.41 -25.18
CA VAL A 121 -2.24 -1.32 -24.89
C VAL A 121 -2.51 -0.20 -23.89
N ARG A 122 -1.69 -0.10 -22.85
CA ARG A 122 -1.80 0.96 -21.84
C ARG A 122 -1.49 2.33 -22.44
N ASP A 123 -0.46 2.42 -23.28
CA ASP A 123 -0.06 3.67 -23.91
C ASP A 123 -1.14 4.19 -24.86
N CYS A 124 -1.71 3.32 -25.70
CA CYS A 124 -2.87 3.67 -26.54
C CYS A 124 -4.06 4.14 -25.68
N LEU A 125 -4.38 3.43 -24.59
CA LEU A 125 -5.46 3.83 -23.69
C LEU A 125 -5.22 5.18 -23.01
N ASN A 126 -3.97 5.53 -22.71
CA ASN A 126 -3.64 6.85 -22.16
C ASN A 126 -3.92 7.94 -23.17
N VAL A 127 -3.49 7.76 -24.43
CA VAL A 127 -3.76 8.70 -25.53
C VAL A 127 -5.26 8.84 -25.78
N ASP A 128 -5.98 7.72 -25.87
CA ASP A 128 -7.43 7.71 -26.07
C ASP A 128 -8.16 8.44 -24.93
N PHE A 129 -7.74 8.21 -23.68
CA PHE A 129 -8.32 8.87 -22.51
C PHE A 129 -8.08 10.38 -22.51
N GLU A 130 -6.89 10.84 -22.90
CA GLU A 130 -6.60 12.28 -23.02
C GLU A 130 -7.49 12.95 -24.06
N LYS A 131 -7.85 12.23 -25.12
CA LYS A 131 -8.67 12.75 -26.22
C LYS A 131 -10.18 12.68 -25.94
N PHE A 132 -10.64 11.59 -25.34
CA PHE A 132 -12.07 11.28 -25.26
C PHE A 132 -12.63 11.23 -23.83
N GLY A 133 -11.79 11.27 -22.79
CA GLY A 133 -12.19 11.35 -21.41
C GLY A 133 -12.77 10.05 -20.81
N MET A 134 -13.57 10.23 -19.74
CA MET A 134 -14.13 9.11 -18.97
C MET A 134 -15.19 8.34 -19.71
N ASP A 135 -16.03 9.00 -20.48
CA ASP A 135 -17.15 8.38 -21.20
C ASP A 135 -16.64 7.27 -22.13
N TYR A 136 -15.54 7.54 -22.80
CA TYR A 136 -14.87 6.54 -23.66
C TYR A 136 -14.46 5.27 -22.90
N LEU A 137 -13.89 5.40 -21.71
CA LEU A 137 -13.51 4.24 -20.89
C LEU A 137 -14.74 3.48 -20.41
N GLN A 138 -15.81 4.18 -20.05
CA GLN A 138 -17.06 3.57 -19.59
C GLN A 138 -17.75 2.81 -20.72
N GLU A 139 -17.84 3.38 -21.92
CA GLU A 139 -18.41 2.73 -23.10
C GLU A 139 -17.60 1.48 -23.46
N ASN A 140 -16.27 1.59 -23.51
CA ASN A 140 -15.40 0.43 -23.81
C ASN A 140 -15.55 -0.70 -22.77
N LEU A 141 -15.67 -0.38 -21.48
CA LEU A 141 -15.91 -1.40 -20.46
C LEU A 141 -17.30 -2.01 -20.61
N LYS A 142 -18.32 -1.21 -20.87
CA LYS A 142 -19.69 -1.65 -21.04
C LYS A 142 -19.85 -2.60 -22.26
N GLU A 143 -19.09 -2.34 -23.32
CA GLU A 143 -19.04 -3.21 -24.50
C GLU A 143 -18.27 -4.51 -24.22
N ALA A 144 -17.08 -4.41 -23.61
CA ALA A 144 -16.18 -5.56 -23.41
C ALA A 144 -16.58 -6.45 -22.23
N ASP A 145 -17.23 -5.89 -21.20
CA ASP A 145 -17.68 -6.61 -20.01
C ASP A 145 -18.95 -5.97 -19.42
N PRO A 146 -20.11 -6.13 -20.07
CA PRO A 146 -21.37 -5.54 -19.62
C PRO A 146 -21.80 -6.05 -18.23
N ILE A 147 -21.44 -7.29 -17.87
CA ILE A 147 -21.75 -7.88 -16.57
C ILE A 147 -21.04 -7.10 -15.46
N TYR A 148 -19.74 -6.87 -15.63
CA TYR A 148 -18.95 -6.17 -14.63
C TYR A 148 -19.29 -4.68 -14.57
N TYR A 149 -19.57 -4.06 -15.73
CA TYR A 149 -20.03 -2.67 -15.76
C TYR A 149 -21.30 -2.49 -14.94
N ASN A 150 -22.34 -3.31 -15.18
CA ASN A 150 -23.61 -3.26 -14.46
C ASN A 150 -23.42 -3.55 -12.95
N TYR A 151 -22.54 -4.49 -12.60
CA TYR A 151 -22.19 -4.75 -11.21
C TYR A 151 -21.61 -3.50 -10.52
N LEU A 152 -20.67 -2.81 -11.18
CA LEU A 152 -20.08 -1.58 -10.66
C LEU A 152 -21.10 -0.46 -10.53
N GLU A 153 -21.94 -0.28 -11.53
CA GLU A 153 -23.00 0.75 -11.52
C GLU A 153 -23.93 0.60 -10.32
N GLN A 154 -24.32 -0.63 -9.99
CA GLN A 154 -25.22 -0.93 -8.89
C GLN A 154 -24.56 -0.91 -7.51
N ASN A 155 -23.34 -1.45 -7.39
CA ASN A 155 -22.70 -1.71 -6.10
C ASN A 155 -21.57 -0.76 -5.75
N ASN A 156 -20.93 -0.12 -6.75
CA ASN A 156 -19.77 0.76 -6.54
C ASN A 156 -19.62 1.80 -7.66
N PRO A 157 -20.60 2.67 -7.88
CA PRO A 157 -20.59 3.63 -9.00
C PRO A 157 -19.39 4.57 -8.97
N GLN A 158 -18.82 4.85 -7.79
CA GLN A 158 -17.62 5.68 -7.67
C GLN A 158 -16.41 5.07 -8.40
N THR A 159 -16.39 3.77 -8.60
CA THR A 159 -15.32 3.08 -9.36
C THR A 159 -15.36 3.48 -10.83
N LEU A 160 -16.53 3.69 -11.41
CA LEU A 160 -16.70 4.13 -12.79
C LEU A 160 -16.17 5.56 -13.04
N LEU A 161 -15.98 6.34 -11.98
CA LEU A 161 -15.41 7.68 -12.03
C LEU A 161 -13.90 7.71 -11.77
N ASN A 162 -13.27 6.55 -11.58
CA ASN A 162 -11.83 6.45 -11.30
C ASN A 162 -11.05 6.09 -12.56
N PRO A 163 -10.28 7.05 -13.17
CA PRO A 163 -9.59 6.80 -14.44
C PRO A 163 -8.59 5.64 -14.36
N GLN A 164 -7.87 5.49 -13.26
CA GLN A 164 -6.86 4.44 -13.11
C GLN A 164 -7.47 3.05 -13.10
N ARG A 165 -8.60 2.89 -12.38
CA ARG A 165 -9.33 1.63 -12.34
C ARG A 165 -9.96 1.31 -13.70
N MET A 166 -10.62 2.28 -14.29
CA MET A 166 -11.26 2.13 -15.59
C MET A 166 -10.25 1.78 -16.68
N LYS A 167 -9.12 2.48 -16.74
CA LYS A 167 -8.02 2.12 -17.64
C LYS A 167 -7.56 0.67 -17.43
N ARG A 168 -7.44 0.21 -16.18
CA ARG A 168 -7.02 -1.18 -15.90
C ARG A 168 -8.05 -2.19 -16.37
N PHE A 169 -9.33 -1.94 -16.18
CA PHE A 169 -10.39 -2.85 -16.64
C PHE A 169 -10.38 -2.98 -18.16
N VAL A 170 -10.37 -1.85 -18.87
CA VAL A 170 -10.34 -1.81 -20.34
C VAL A 170 -9.03 -2.40 -20.88
N GLU A 171 -7.89 -2.11 -20.26
CA GLU A 171 -6.59 -2.68 -20.61
C GLU A 171 -6.61 -4.20 -20.59
N VAL A 172 -7.14 -4.81 -19.53
CA VAL A 172 -7.25 -6.27 -19.41
C VAL A 172 -8.17 -6.82 -20.49
N CYS A 173 -9.33 -6.22 -20.70
CA CYS A 173 -10.25 -6.66 -21.75
C CYS A 173 -9.60 -6.60 -23.14
N ARG A 174 -8.98 -5.49 -23.50
CA ARG A 174 -8.33 -5.30 -24.80
C ARG A 174 -7.12 -6.19 -24.99
N GLY A 175 -6.27 -6.31 -23.96
CA GLY A 175 -5.03 -7.07 -24.06
C GLY A 175 -5.24 -8.59 -24.08
N THR A 176 -6.37 -9.07 -23.55
CA THR A 176 -6.68 -10.51 -23.47
C THR A 176 -7.78 -10.97 -24.42
N GLY A 177 -8.59 -10.06 -24.92
CA GLY A 177 -9.82 -10.38 -25.65
C GLY A 177 -10.90 -11.04 -24.78
N LYS A 178 -10.78 -10.96 -23.43
CA LYS A 178 -11.73 -11.58 -22.48
C LYS A 178 -12.28 -10.51 -21.51
N PRO A 179 -13.52 -10.71 -21.01
CA PRO A 179 -14.08 -9.85 -19.97
C PRO A 179 -13.18 -9.77 -18.72
N TYR A 180 -13.07 -8.58 -18.11
CA TYR A 180 -12.31 -8.40 -16.87
C TYR A 180 -12.84 -9.30 -15.75
N SER A 181 -14.16 -9.42 -15.63
CA SER A 181 -14.83 -10.29 -14.65
C SER A 181 -14.42 -11.76 -14.76
N SER A 182 -14.00 -12.19 -15.94
CA SER A 182 -13.55 -13.58 -16.14
C SER A 182 -12.28 -13.94 -15.37
N PHE A 183 -11.53 -12.96 -14.87
CA PHE A 183 -10.31 -13.15 -14.08
C PHE A 183 -10.56 -13.01 -12.56
N LEU A 184 -11.72 -12.51 -12.14
CA LEU A 184 -12.03 -12.28 -10.74
C LEU A 184 -12.40 -13.57 -10.00
N ASN A 185 -12.06 -13.65 -8.72
CA ASN A 185 -12.44 -14.71 -7.77
C ASN A 185 -12.05 -16.14 -8.16
N LYS A 186 -11.06 -16.31 -9.05
CA LYS A 186 -10.64 -17.66 -9.48
C LYS A 186 -9.78 -18.39 -8.45
N ASN A 187 -9.07 -17.68 -7.60
CA ASN A 187 -8.10 -18.27 -6.70
C ASN A 187 -8.21 -17.70 -5.28
N LYS A 188 -9.09 -18.27 -4.47
CA LYS A 188 -8.90 -18.20 -3.02
C LYS A 188 -7.79 -19.18 -2.66
N THR A 189 -6.56 -18.73 -2.73
CA THR A 189 -5.39 -19.55 -2.41
C THR A 189 -5.40 -19.85 -0.91
N LYS A 190 -5.45 -21.13 -0.55
CA LYS A 190 -5.34 -21.54 0.86
C LYS A 190 -3.91 -21.21 1.32
N ARG A 191 -3.79 -20.35 2.31
CA ARG A 191 -2.51 -20.02 2.95
C ARG A 191 -2.11 -21.11 3.95
N ASN A 192 -0.81 -21.29 4.12
CA ASN A 192 -0.26 -22.22 5.12
C ASN A 192 -0.13 -21.61 6.52
N PHE A 193 -0.76 -20.46 6.76
CA PHE A 193 -0.76 -19.74 8.02
C PHE A 193 -2.16 -19.22 8.39
N THR A 194 -2.35 -18.98 9.68
CA THR A 194 -3.53 -18.30 10.22
C THR A 194 -3.21 -16.84 10.49
N PRO A 195 -3.95 -15.86 9.92
CA PRO A 195 -3.72 -14.46 10.20
C PRO A 195 -4.26 -14.06 11.58
N ILE A 196 -3.49 -13.26 12.32
CA ILE A 196 -3.93 -12.54 13.52
C ILE A 196 -3.81 -11.06 13.23
N LEU A 197 -4.95 -10.37 13.14
CA LEU A 197 -5.01 -8.99 12.65
C LEU A 197 -5.10 -8.00 13.82
N ILE A 198 -4.09 -7.13 13.93
CA ILE A 198 -3.96 -6.14 15.00
C ILE A 198 -4.01 -4.75 14.35
N GLY A 199 -5.02 -3.98 14.70
CA GLY A 199 -5.18 -2.60 14.28
C GLY A 199 -4.72 -1.62 15.36
N LEU A 200 -3.94 -0.60 15.01
CA LEU A 200 -3.70 0.54 15.87
C LEU A 200 -4.59 1.70 15.48
N GLU A 201 -5.24 2.30 16.45
CA GLU A 201 -6.05 3.50 16.27
C GLU A 201 -5.76 4.56 17.33
N ALA A 202 -6.21 5.77 17.08
CA ALA A 202 -6.20 6.89 17.99
C ALA A 202 -7.31 7.87 17.63
N GLU A 203 -7.61 8.81 18.49
CA GLU A 203 -8.45 9.94 18.16
C GLU A 203 -7.91 10.69 16.94
N ARG A 204 -8.82 11.15 16.10
CA ARG A 204 -8.48 11.82 14.82
C ARG A 204 -7.54 13.01 14.99
N ALA A 205 -7.72 13.79 16.06
CA ALA A 205 -6.87 14.93 16.34
C ALA A 205 -5.41 14.50 16.56
N ILE A 206 -5.20 13.44 17.33
CA ILE A 206 -3.87 12.88 17.63
C ILE A 206 -3.19 12.37 16.36
N ILE A 207 -3.94 11.64 15.51
CA ILE A 207 -3.40 11.17 14.24
C ILE A 207 -2.94 12.35 13.37
N TYR A 208 -3.72 13.43 13.34
CA TYR A 208 -3.40 14.61 12.53
C TYR A 208 -2.18 15.35 13.06
N GLU A 209 -2.05 15.49 14.36
CA GLU A 209 -0.89 16.09 15.01
C GLU A 209 0.40 15.29 14.71
N LYS A 210 0.35 13.95 14.88
CA LYS A 210 1.47 13.06 14.55
C LYS A 210 1.86 13.13 13.07
N ILE A 211 0.88 13.23 12.17
CA ILE A 211 1.14 13.39 10.73
C ILE A 211 1.83 14.72 10.46
N ASN A 212 1.33 15.82 11.01
CA ASN A 212 1.91 17.14 10.80
C ASN A 212 3.36 17.18 11.30
N LEU A 213 3.59 16.70 12.53
CA LEU A 213 4.95 16.61 13.11
C LEU A 213 5.88 15.75 12.23
N ARG A 214 5.43 14.61 11.74
CA ARG A 214 6.22 13.75 10.85
C ARG A 214 6.62 14.48 9.57
N VAL A 215 5.71 15.21 8.94
CA VAL A 215 6.02 16.00 7.73
C VAL A 215 7.07 17.06 8.03
N ASP A 216 6.95 17.77 9.16
CA ASP A 216 7.93 18.78 9.56
C ASP A 216 9.32 18.16 9.81
N ILE A 217 9.37 16.96 10.39
CA ILE A 217 10.61 16.19 10.56
C ILE A 217 11.21 15.80 9.21
N MET A 218 10.41 15.24 8.29
CA MET A 218 10.87 14.86 6.94
C MET A 218 11.49 16.04 6.19
N ILE A 219 10.89 17.22 6.28
CA ILE A 219 11.45 18.43 5.66
C ILE A 219 12.82 18.78 6.26
N LYS A 220 12.95 18.69 7.58
CA LYS A 220 14.23 18.96 8.28
C LYS A 220 15.30 17.91 7.95
N GLU A 221 14.91 16.68 7.69
CA GLU A 221 15.80 15.56 7.33
C GLU A 221 16.23 15.60 5.87
N GLY A 222 15.72 16.54 5.06
CA GLY A 222 16.16 16.73 3.69
C GLY A 222 15.23 16.15 2.62
N LEU A 223 13.93 15.97 2.90
CA LEU A 223 12.96 15.50 1.92
C LEU A 223 12.96 16.31 0.62
N VAL A 224 13.22 17.63 0.70
CA VAL A 224 13.29 18.49 -0.49
C VAL A 224 14.45 18.08 -1.41
N ASP A 225 15.62 17.76 -0.84
CA ASP A 225 16.79 17.34 -1.60
C ASP A 225 16.61 15.92 -2.17
N GLU A 226 15.99 15.01 -1.40
CA GLU A 226 15.61 13.69 -1.91
C GLU A 226 14.71 13.84 -3.16
N VAL A 227 13.64 14.62 -3.07
CA VAL A 227 12.70 14.81 -4.19
C VAL A 227 13.36 15.56 -5.37
N LYS A 228 14.26 16.49 -5.09
CA LYS A 228 15.02 17.20 -6.13
C LYS A 228 15.90 16.25 -6.94
N SER A 229 16.53 15.29 -6.30
CA SER A 229 17.34 14.26 -6.99
C SER A 229 16.50 13.36 -7.90
N LEU A 230 15.23 13.19 -7.57
CA LEU A 230 14.28 12.34 -8.30
C LEU A 230 13.46 13.10 -9.37
N LEU A 231 13.65 14.41 -9.50
CA LEU A 231 12.91 15.23 -10.46
C LEU A 231 12.99 14.74 -11.93
N PRO A 232 14.13 14.22 -12.42
CA PRO A 232 14.21 13.65 -13.78
C PRO A 232 13.25 12.46 -14.00
N TYR A 233 12.88 11.76 -12.94
CA TYR A 233 12.10 10.52 -12.95
C TYR A 233 10.64 10.72 -12.50
N LYS A 234 10.17 11.95 -12.34
CA LYS A 234 8.85 12.32 -11.79
C LYS A 234 7.65 11.64 -12.44
N SER A 235 7.79 11.15 -13.67
CA SER A 235 6.73 10.44 -14.42
C SER A 235 6.60 8.97 -14.00
N LEU A 236 7.57 8.40 -13.26
CA LEU A 236 7.52 7.03 -12.81
C LEU A 236 6.43 6.83 -11.75
N ASN A 237 5.71 5.72 -11.86
CA ASN A 237 4.57 5.42 -10.99
C ASN A 237 4.90 5.43 -9.47
N PRO A 238 6.06 4.93 -8.99
CA PRO A 238 6.41 5.03 -7.58
C PRO A 238 6.40 6.45 -7.03
N LEU A 239 6.80 7.42 -7.83
CA LEU A 239 6.92 8.83 -7.45
C LEU A 239 5.59 9.59 -7.47
N ASN A 240 4.53 9.00 -8.03
CA ASN A 240 3.18 9.56 -7.96
C ASN A 240 2.55 9.27 -6.60
N THR A 241 3.05 9.91 -5.56
CA THR A 241 2.64 9.70 -4.16
C THR A 241 2.76 10.99 -3.36
N VAL A 242 2.07 11.03 -2.21
CA VAL A 242 2.08 12.17 -1.29
C VAL A 242 3.51 12.44 -0.80
N GLY A 243 3.88 13.69 -0.73
CA GLY A 243 5.23 14.16 -0.40
C GLY A 243 6.03 14.49 -1.66
N TYR A 244 6.03 13.61 -2.63
CA TYR A 244 6.78 13.80 -3.89
C TYR A 244 6.01 14.68 -4.88
N SER A 245 4.74 14.42 -5.10
CA SER A 245 3.92 15.16 -6.05
C SER A 245 3.87 16.66 -5.74
N GLU A 246 3.70 17.00 -4.46
CA GLU A 246 3.62 18.38 -3.99
C GLU A 246 4.98 19.09 -4.11
N LEU A 247 6.07 18.41 -3.77
CA LEU A 247 7.41 19.00 -3.91
C LEU A 247 7.86 19.08 -5.37
N PHE A 248 7.42 18.20 -6.25
CA PHE A 248 7.63 18.38 -7.70
C PHE A 248 6.95 19.65 -8.23
N ALA A 249 5.74 19.99 -7.74
CA ALA A 249 5.07 21.23 -8.08
C ALA A 249 5.86 22.46 -7.59
N PHE A 250 6.41 22.41 -6.36
CA PHE A 250 7.30 23.43 -5.84
C PHE A 250 8.57 23.59 -6.68
N LEU A 251 9.25 22.49 -7.01
CA LEU A 251 10.48 22.52 -7.82
C LEU A 251 10.27 23.05 -9.24
N LYS A 252 9.06 22.97 -9.76
CA LYS A 252 8.64 23.57 -11.03
C LYS A 252 8.16 25.02 -10.90
N GLN A 253 8.21 25.60 -9.70
CA GLN A 253 7.71 26.95 -9.39
C GLN A 253 6.18 27.13 -9.58
N GLU A 254 5.42 26.04 -9.52
CA GLU A 254 3.96 26.07 -9.60
C GLU A 254 3.33 26.48 -8.24
N THR A 255 4.10 26.37 -7.14
CA THR A 255 3.68 26.72 -5.78
C THR A 255 4.88 27.10 -4.91
N THR A 256 4.65 27.66 -3.72
CA THR A 256 5.70 27.93 -2.72
C THR A 256 6.00 26.68 -1.90
N LEU A 257 7.16 26.64 -1.24
CA LEU A 257 7.53 25.53 -0.36
C LEU A 257 6.54 25.39 0.80
N ASP A 258 6.16 26.49 1.45
CA ASP A 258 5.21 26.46 2.57
C ASP A 258 3.86 25.87 2.15
N ASN A 259 3.36 26.27 0.97
CA ASN A 259 2.12 25.70 0.44
C ASN A 259 2.27 24.22 0.11
N ALA A 260 3.41 23.79 -0.45
CA ALA A 260 3.67 22.39 -0.73
C ALA A 260 3.67 21.57 0.57
N ILE A 261 4.30 22.05 1.65
CA ILE A 261 4.31 21.41 2.98
C ILE A 261 2.90 21.26 3.52
N GLU A 262 2.08 22.31 3.47
CA GLU A 262 0.70 22.25 3.96
C GLU A 262 -0.17 21.28 3.13
N GLU A 263 0.03 21.22 1.81
CA GLU A 263 -0.64 20.24 0.96
C GLU A 263 -0.16 18.80 1.29
N ILE A 264 1.12 18.56 1.56
CA ILE A 264 1.63 17.26 2.02
C ILE A 264 0.92 16.85 3.31
N LYS A 265 0.87 17.71 4.33
CA LYS A 265 0.15 17.46 5.59
C LYS A 265 -1.31 17.10 5.33
N LYS A 266 -2.01 17.89 4.54
CA LYS A 266 -3.41 17.70 4.18
C LYS A 266 -3.64 16.37 3.43
N ASN A 267 -2.82 16.07 2.43
CA ASN A 267 -2.96 14.86 1.63
C ASN A 267 -2.57 13.59 2.41
N THR A 268 -1.61 13.69 3.34
CA THR A 268 -1.27 12.62 4.28
C THR A 268 -2.43 12.34 5.25
N ARG A 269 -3.11 13.37 5.77
CA ARG A 269 -4.33 13.19 6.57
C ARG A 269 -5.46 12.51 5.78
N ARG A 270 -5.64 12.87 4.51
CA ARG A 270 -6.59 12.20 3.60
C ARG A 270 -6.19 10.75 3.33
N PHE A 271 -4.90 10.48 3.20
CA PHE A 271 -4.38 9.13 3.03
C PHE A 271 -4.65 8.27 4.28
N ALA A 272 -4.36 8.77 5.48
CA ALA A 272 -4.66 8.11 6.74
C ALA A 272 -6.16 7.77 6.87
N LYS A 273 -7.05 8.69 6.46
CA LYS A 273 -8.50 8.43 6.43
C LYS A 273 -8.85 7.29 5.48
N ARG A 274 -8.23 7.24 4.29
CA ARG A 274 -8.47 6.14 3.33
C ARG A 274 -7.99 4.80 3.88
N GLN A 275 -6.83 4.77 4.56
CA GLN A 275 -6.32 3.56 5.22
C GLN A 275 -7.31 3.04 6.27
N LEU A 276 -7.79 3.90 7.18
CA LEU A 276 -8.78 3.51 8.19
C LEU A 276 -10.09 3.01 7.55
N THR A 277 -10.56 3.69 6.50
CA THR A 277 -11.76 3.25 5.77
C THR A 277 -11.57 1.87 5.13
N TRP A 278 -10.37 1.57 4.64
CA TRP A 278 -10.04 0.25 4.08
C TRP A 278 -10.06 -0.82 5.16
N PHE A 279 -9.30 -0.61 6.23
CA PHE A 279 -9.12 -1.60 7.28
C PHE A 279 -10.40 -1.87 8.08
N LYS A 280 -11.22 -0.84 8.35
CA LYS A 280 -12.50 -0.99 9.11
C LYS A 280 -13.58 -1.82 8.38
N ARG A 281 -13.32 -2.25 7.13
CA ARG A 281 -14.18 -3.22 6.43
C ARG A 281 -14.00 -4.66 6.93
N ASN A 282 -12.87 -4.94 7.55
CA ASN A 282 -12.55 -6.28 8.04
C ASN A 282 -12.82 -6.33 9.54
N GLU A 283 -13.92 -6.99 9.90
CA GLU A 283 -14.39 -7.13 11.28
C GLU A 283 -13.49 -8.06 12.12
N SER A 284 -12.61 -8.84 11.50
CA SER A 284 -11.66 -9.70 12.20
C SER A 284 -10.49 -8.94 12.82
N ILE A 285 -10.35 -7.65 12.54
CA ILE A 285 -9.29 -6.82 13.10
C ILE A 285 -9.64 -6.44 14.53
N VAL A 286 -8.74 -6.77 15.46
CA VAL A 286 -8.83 -6.29 16.84
C VAL A 286 -8.07 -4.98 16.96
N TRP A 287 -8.79 -3.93 17.33
CA TRP A 287 -8.26 -2.57 17.43
C TRP A 287 -7.77 -2.26 18.82
N PHE A 288 -6.57 -1.70 18.92
CA PHE A 288 -5.95 -1.21 20.15
C PHE A 288 -5.66 0.28 20.04
N ASP A 289 -5.80 1.01 21.16
CA ASP A 289 -5.28 2.37 21.22
C ASP A 289 -3.77 2.35 21.02
N PHE A 290 -3.23 3.34 20.31
CA PHE A 290 -1.80 3.40 20.03
C PHE A 290 -0.90 3.55 21.27
N LYS A 291 -1.48 3.85 22.43
CA LYS A 291 -0.83 3.94 23.74
C LYS A 291 -1.00 2.66 24.56
N GLU A 292 -1.70 1.66 24.03
CA GLU A 292 -1.92 0.41 24.75
C GLU A 292 -0.59 -0.24 25.11
N ASP A 293 -0.54 -0.79 26.31
CA ASP A 293 0.65 -1.52 26.76
C ASP A 293 0.88 -2.75 25.86
N VAL A 294 2.11 -2.91 25.40
CA VAL A 294 2.50 -4.04 24.53
C VAL A 294 2.17 -5.38 25.18
N THR A 295 2.25 -5.49 26.52
CA THR A 295 1.90 -6.73 27.24
C THR A 295 0.43 -7.11 27.04
N THR A 296 -0.48 -6.13 26.97
CA THR A 296 -1.90 -6.38 26.66
C THR A 296 -2.06 -6.99 25.28
N ILE A 297 -1.35 -6.45 24.28
CA ILE A 297 -1.35 -6.93 22.90
C ILE A 297 -0.76 -8.35 22.83
N ILE A 298 0.36 -8.59 23.51
CA ILE A 298 1.00 -9.92 23.61
C ILE A 298 0.04 -10.95 24.23
N ASN A 299 -0.63 -10.61 25.31
CA ASN A 299 -1.59 -11.50 25.96
C ASN A 299 -2.76 -11.84 25.01
N HIS A 300 -3.24 -10.85 24.26
CA HIS A 300 -4.27 -11.10 23.24
C HIS A 300 -3.78 -12.05 22.15
N ILE A 301 -2.53 -11.88 21.68
CA ILE A 301 -1.94 -12.76 20.67
C ILE A 301 -1.78 -14.19 21.23
N ASN A 302 -1.22 -14.34 22.42
CA ASN A 302 -0.99 -15.63 23.06
C ASN A 302 -2.30 -16.42 23.29
N ALA A 303 -3.42 -15.73 23.48
CA ALA A 303 -4.73 -16.37 23.61
C ALA A 303 -5.28 -16.94 22.29
N LYS A 304 -4.59 -16.75 21.16
CA LYS A 304 -4.98 -17.28 19.83
C LYS A 304 -4.21 -18.55 19.43
N PHE A 305 -3.20 -18.94 20.19
CA PHE A 305 -2.39 -20.15 19.99
C PHE A 305 -2.92 -21.37 20.80
#